data_4ccc0c8edafb51b385b3fad0e5b02d5c
#
_entry.id   4ccc0c8edafb51b385b3fad0e5b02d5c
#
_cell.length_a   1.000
_cell.length_b   1.000
_cell.length_c   1.000
_cell.angle_alpha   90.00
_cell.angle_beta   90.00
_cell.angle_gamma   90.00
#
_symmetry.space_group_name_H-M   'P 1'
#
loop_
_entity.id
_entity.type
_entity.pdbx_description
1 polymer ?
#
loop_
_entity_poly.entity_id
_entity_poly.type
_entity_poly.pdbx_seq_one_letter_code
_entity_poly.pdbx_strand_id
1 'polypeptide(L)'
;MTPKNKPNFQKQPSFVPNYLFGFVVFVIFSNGFCNSDIQKGYKLTLAVPAEYSLGFIGRAFLIETDQTAPNFRAAVSVEAVNGKFSCSLEVLLGDVKVWNSGHYSRFYVSEKCVLELTKDGDLRLKGPNDRVGWLSGTSRQGVERLQILRTGNLVLVDVVNRVKWQSFNFPTDVMLWGQRLNVATRLTSFRGNSTEFYSFEIQRYRIALFLHSGKLNYSYWEFKPSKNRNISFIALGSNGLGLFNDKGKKIAHIYSQRLQPLRFLSLGNRTGNLALYHYSANDRNFQASFQAINKTCDLPLGCKPCEICTFTNSCSCIGLLTKKEKDKSDCGCGEIAVGFCGRNRVEMLELEGVGSVLRDGPKMVNVSKEECASMCTSDCKCVGVLYSSAELECFFYGVVMGVKQVEKRSGLIYMVKVAKGTQRGRGKRNLKKWVLILVGVVDGLIIVLVFGGLAYYLIRRRRKKSLACDNSS
;
A
#
# COMPACT_ATOMS: atom_id res chain seq x y z
N MET A 1 65.11 -48.40 24.36
CA MET A 1 65.05 -49.62 23.49
C MET A 1 64.70 -49.18 22.11
N THR A 2 65.69 -49.14 21.24
CA THR A 2 65.64 -49.17 19.77
C THR A 2 65.15 -50.54 19.29
N PRO A 3 64.88 -50.89 18.02
CA PRO A 3 65.31 -50.17 16.77
C PRO A 3 64.36 -50.36 15.54
N LYS A 4 64.76 -49.64 14.46
CA LYS A 4 64.89 -50.08 13.04
C LYS A 4 63.63 -50.34 12.21
N ASN A 5 63.51 -50.01 10.91
CA ASN A 5 64.48 -49.89 9.81
C ASN A 5 63.76 -49.24 8.59
N LYS A 6 64.55 -48.51 7.80
CA LYS A 6 64.34 -48.19 6.34
C LYS A 6 64.57 -49.50 5.52
N PRO A 7 64.34 -49.55 4.13
CA PRO A 7 64.83 -48.62 3.12
C PRO A 7 64.00 -48.49 1.82
N ASN A 8 64.22 -47.39 1.08
CA ASN A 8 64.77 -47.23 -0.28
C ASN A 8 64.19 -47.98 -1.46
N PHE A 9 63.88 -47.23 -2.55
CA PHE A 9 64.56 -47.23 -3.87
C PHE A 9 63.74 -46.31 -4.82
N GLN A 10 64.27 -45.17 -5.21
CA GLN A 10 64.88 -44.73 -6.47
C GLN A 10 64.22 -45.20 -7.76
N LYS A 11 63.75 -44.21 -8.60
CA LYS A 11 64.24 -43.92 -9.96
C LYS A 11 63.61 -42.66 -10.55
N GLN A 12 64.45 -41.66 -10.83
CA GLN A 12 64.26 -40.70 -11.94
C GLN A 12 64.65 -41.37 -13.26
N PRO A 13 64.31 -40.88 -14.49
CA PRO A 13 64.46 -39.51 -14.97
C PRO A 13 63.41 -39.03 -16.03
N SER A 14 63.28 -37.75 -16.28
CA SER A 14 63.76 -37.11 -17.53
C SER A 14 63.21 -35.67 -17.62
N PHE A 15 64.15 -34.79 -17.83
CA PHE A 15 63.95 -33.38 -18.15
C PHE A 15 63.23 -33.18 -19.48
N VAL A 16 62.17 -32.28 -19.48
CA VAL A 16 61.78 -31.46 -20.63
C VAL A 16 61.49 -30.06 -20.12
N PRO A 17 62.15 -29.01 -20.58
CA PRO A 17 61.87 -27.64 -20.14
C PRO A 17 60.72 -27.08 -21.00
N ASN A 18 59.51 -27.01 -20.43
CA ASN A 18 58.44 -26.22 -21.01
C ASN A 18 58.57 -24.81 -20.48
N TYR A 19 58.91 -23.89 -21.35
CA TYR A 19 58.79 -22.46 -21.16
C TYR A 19 57.31 -22.09 -20.94
N LEU A 20 56.89 -21.96 -19.68
CA LEU A 20 55.63 -21.31 -19.34
C LEU A 20 55.89 -19.80 -19.35
N PHE A 21 55.43 -19.15 -20.43
CA PHE A 21 55.29 -17.71 -20.46
C PHE A 21 54.29 -17.33 -19.38
N GLY A 22 54.78 -16.89 -18.23
CA GLY A 22 53.98 -16.27 -17.19
C GLY A 22 53.51 -14.89 -17.65
N PHE A 23 52.29 -14.81 -18.13
CA PHE A 23 51.56 -13.54 -18.23
C PHE A 23 51.30 -13.05 -16.81
N VAL A 24 52.19 -12.20 -16.27
CA VAL A 24 51.93 -11.40 -15.11
C VAL A 24 50.93 -10.31 -15.54
N VAL A 25 49.65 -10.60 -15.35
CA VAL A 25 48.62 -9.56 -15.44
C VAL A 25 48.84 -8.63 -14.24
N PHE A 26 49.50 -7.53 -14.46
CA PHE A 26 49.48 -6.39 -13.53
C PHE A 26 48.06 -5.86 -13.50
N VAL A 27 47.23 -6.35 -12.55
CA VAL A 27 46.01 -5.68 -12.16
C VAL A 27 46.48 -4.44 -11.36
N ILE A 28 46.62 -3.33 -12.08
CA ILE A 28 46.72 -2.03 -11.45
C ILE A 28 45.39 -1.79 -10.77
N PHE A 29 45.34 -2.08 -9.45
CA PHE A 29 44.30 -1.52 -8.61
C PHE A 29 44.62 -0.01 -8.53
N SER A 30 44.15 0.74 -9.51
CA SER A 30 43.93 2.14 -9.32
C SER A 30 42.86 2.22 -8.22
N ASN A 31 43.25 2.65 -7.01
CA ASN A 31 42.33 3.26 -6.04
C ASN A 31 41.79 4.56 -6.68
N GLY A 32 41.13 4.45 -7.80
CA GLY A 32 40.28 5.50 -8.32
C GLY A 32 39.11 5.58 -7.35
N PHE A 33 39.03 6.66 -6.59
CA PHE A 33 37.76 7.15 -6.11
C PHE A 33 36.82 7.09 -7.31
N CYS A 34 35.92 6.12 -7.32
CA CYS A 34 34.92 6.00 -8.36
C CYS A 34 34.04 7.23 -8.21
N ASN A 35 34.38 8.27 -8.95
CA ASN A 35 33.52 9.42 -9.08
C ASN A 35 32.30 8.89 -9.86
N SER A 36 31.27 8.53 -9.14
CA SER A 36 30.14 7.76 -9.62
C SER A 36 29.17 8.61 -10.48
N ASP A 37 29.63 9.76 -10.98
CA ASP A 37 28.84 10.67 -11.81
C ASP A 37 28.80 10.20 -13.26
N ILE A 38 27.63 10.24 -13.87
CA ILE A 38 27.45 9.95 -15.29
C ILE A 38 27.57 11.23 -16.10
N GLN A 39 28.60 11.27 -16.96
CA GLN A 39 28.92 12.44 -17.79
C GLN A 39 28.01 12.51 -19.03
N LYS A 40 27.84 13.70 -19.59
CA LYS A 40 27.17 13.87 -20.88
C LYS A 40 27.82 13.04 -21.99
N GLY A 41 27.02 12.52 -22.88
CA GLY A 41 27.42 11.56 -23.91
C GLY A 41 27.34 10.09 -23.47
N TYR A 42 27.04 9.81 -22.20
CA TYR A 42 26.85 8.46 -21.72
C TYR A 42 25.60 7.80 -22.32
N LYS A 43 25.74 6.52 -22.68
CA LYS A 43 24.65 5.71 -23.23
C LYS A 43 24.71 4.30 -22.66
N LEU A 44 23.58 3.83 -22.13
CA LEU A 44 23.40 2.44 -21.67
C LEU A 44 22.22 1.83 -22.41
N THR A 45 22.40 0.58 -22.90
CA THR A 45 21.33 -0.20 -23.51
C THR A 45 21.07 -1.43 -22.68
N LEU A 46 19.82 -1.60 -22.23
CA LEU A 46 19.32 -2.79 -21.56
C LEU A 46 18.42 -3.55 -22.53
N ALA A 47 18.82 -4.78 -22.89
CA ALA A 47 18.03 -5.63 -23.76
C ALA A 47 16.77 -6.14 -23.04
N VAL A 48 15.70 -6.31 -23.80
CA VAL A 48 14.46 -6.94 -23.34
C VAL A 48 14.54 -8.42 -23.64
N PRO A 49 14.31 -9.33 -22.68
CA PRO A 49 14.33 -10.76 -22.92
C PRO A 49 13.18 -11.19 -23.84
N ALA A 50 13.43 -12.16 -24.73
CA ALA A 50 12.39 -12.72 -25.60
C ALA A 50 11.35 -13.52 -24.80
N GLU A 51 11.81 -14.22 -23.75
CA GLU A 51 10.98 -15.00 -22.83
C GLU A 51 11.18 -14.51 -21.40
N TYR A 52 10.13 -14.54 -20.59
CA TYR A 52 10.18 -14.11 -19.20
C TYR A 52 9.14 -14.81 -18.33
N SER A 53 9.49 -14.99 -17.05
CA SER A 53 8.53 -15.41 -16.02
C SER A 53 7.65 -14.24 -15.56
N LEU A 54 6.47 -14.57 -15.02
CA LEU A 54 5.61 -13.56 -14.42
C LEU A 54 6.35 -12.81 -13.30
N GLY A 55 6.32 -11.49 -13.36
CA GLY A 55 7.00 -10.63 -12.38
C GLY A 55 8.48 -10.38 -12.67
N PHE A 56 8.97 -10.70 -13.88
CA PHE A 56 10.35 -10.41 -14.28
C PHE A 56 10.68 -8.92 -14.15
N ILE A 57 11.82 -8.63 -13.53
CA ILE A 57 12.41 -7.29 -13.43
C ILE A 57 13.91 -7.40 -13.71
N GLY A 58 14.36 -6.85 -14.86
CA GLY A 58 15.77 -6.68 -15.17
C GLY A 58 16.24 -5.28 -14.81
N ARG A 59 17.39 -5.13 -14.14
CA ARG A 59 17.97 -3.84 -13.74
C ARG A 59 19.42 -3.73 -14.13
N ALA A 60 19.82 -2.56 -14.65
CA ALA A 60 21.20 -2.14 -14.79
C ALA A 60 21.44 -0.96 -13.85
N PHE A 61 22.24 -1.19 -12.81
CA PHE A 61 22.62 -0.15 -11.85
C PHE A 61 23.62 0.82 -12.50
N LEU A 62 23.44 2.11 -12.24
CA LEU A 62 24.17 3.20 -12.87
C LEU A 62 25.15 3.86 -11.91
N ILE A 63 24.62 4.35 -10.81
CA ILE A 63 25.33 5.10 -9.76
C ILE A 63 24.72 4.76 -8.41
N GLU A 64 25.54 4.85 -7.36
CA GLU A 64 25.11 4.64 -5.99
C GLU A 64 25.77 5.61 -5.03
N THR A 65 25.19 5.79 -3.85
CA THR A 65 25.77 6.60 -2.80
C THR A 65 26.78 5.81 -1.96
N ASP A 66 27.78 6.50 -1.43
CA ASP A 66 28.86 5.95 -0.57
C ASP A 66 28.42 5.60 0.87
N GLN A 67 27.12 5.65 1.16
CA GLN A 67 26.57 5.34 2.49
C GLN A 67 26.61 3.83 2.77
N THR A 68 26.71 3.49 4.07
CA THR A 68 26.46 2.11 4.52
C THR A 68 25.03 1.68 4.18
N ALA A 69 24.84 0.40 3.89
CA ALA A 69 23.52 -0.15 3.53
C ALA A 69 22.46 0.14 4.64
N PRO A 70 21.25 0.49 4.25
CA PRO A 70 20.74 0.62 2.88
C PRO A 70 21.17 1.95 2.24
N ASN A 71 21.84 1.85 1.09
CA ASN A 71 22.27 3.00 0.30
C ASN A 71 21.25 3.31 -0.82
N PHE A 72 21.39 4.49 -1.44
CA PHE A 72 20.63 4.84 -2.61
C PHE A 72 21.34 4.40 -3.89
N ARG A 73 20.58 3.84 -4.83
CA ARG A 73 21.08 3.40 -6.13
C ARG A 73 20.13 3.87 -7.23
N ALA A 74 20.68 4.40 -8.33
CA ALA A 74 19.91 4.64 -9.54
C ALA A 74 20.11 3.49 -10.52
N ALA A 75 19.06 3.09 -11.22
CA ALA A 75 19.08 2.00 -12.18
C ALA A 75 18.14 2.28 -13.36
N VAL A 76 18.48 1.74 -14.53
CA VAL A 76 17.53 1.51 -15.61
C VAL A 76 16.87 0.17 -15.39
N SER A 77 15.57 0.11 -15.50
CA SER A 77 14.77 -1.07 -15.21
C SER A 77 13.86 -1.42 -16.40
N VAL A 78 13.76 -2.71 -16.67
CA VAL A 78 12.77 -3.30 -17.57
C VAL A 78 11.92 -4.27 -16.75
N GLU A 79 10.64 -3.98 -16.62
CA GLU A 79 9.67 -4.71 -15.81
C GLU A 79 8.56 -5.28 -16.68
N ALA A 80 8.30 -6.61 -16.57
CA ALA A 80 7.19 -7.26 -17.26
C ALA A 80 5.85 -6.90 -16.57
N VAL A 81 4.99 -6.18 -17.28
CA VAL A 81 3.69 -5.71 -16.79
C VAL A 81 2.62 -5.98 -17.85
N ASN A 82 1.62 -6.79 -17.51
CA ASN A 82 0.48 -7.10 -18.39
C ASN A 82 0.88 -7.56 -19.81
N GLY A 83 1.86 -8.47 -19.89
CA GLY A 83 2.35 -9.01 -21.17
C GLY A 83 3.19 -8.03 -22.01
N LYS A 84 3.58 -6.88 -21.44
CA LYS A 84 4.45 -5.89 -22.08
C LYS A 84 5.62 -5.54 -21.16
N PHE A 85 6.71 -5.04 -21.71
CA PHE A 85 7.85 -4.57 -20.93
C PHE A 85 7.78 -3.05 -20.73
N SER A 86 7.81 -2.62 -19.48
CA SER A 86 7.90 -1.21 -19.07
C SER A 86 9.35 -0.84 -18.81
N CYS A 87 9.85 0.17 -19.48
CA CYS A 87 11.20 0.74 -19.29
C CYS A 87 11.11 1.99 -18.41
N SER A 88 11.94 2.07 -17.36
CA SER A 88 11.98 3.22 -16.46
C SER A 88 13.38 3.47 -15.89
N LEU A 89 13.67 4.73 -15.56
CA LEU A 89 14.77 5.13 -14.68
C LEU A 89 14.23 5.12 -13.25
N GLU A 90 14.93 4.43 -12.35
CA GLU A 90 14.50 4.21 -10.96
C GLU A 90 15.55 4.70 -9.97
N VAL A 91 15.09 5.12 -8.79
CA VAL A 91 15.91 5.28 -7.59
C VAL A 91 15.41 4.28 -6.55
N LEU A 92 16.35 3.51 -6.00
CA LEU A 92 16.10 2.54 -4.95
C LEU A 92 16.83 2.94 -3.67
N LEU A 93 16.24 2.66 -2.52
CA LEU A 93 16.88 2.66 -1.21
C LEU A 93 16.92 1.22 -0.69
N GLY A 94 18.11 0.61 -0.71
CA GLY A 94 18.18 -0.85 -0.59
C GLY A 94 17.36 -1.50 -1.72
N ASP A 95 16.32 -2.28 -1.36
CA ASP A 95 15.42 -2.93 -2.33
C ASP A 95 14.10 -2.18 -2.54
N VAL A 96 13.88 -1.07 -1.84
CA VAL A 96 12.65 -0.27 -1.96
C VAL A 96 12.80 0.74 -3.08
N LYS A 97 11.92 0.67 -4.09
CA LYS A 97 11.79 1.68 -5.14
C LYS A 97 11.19 2.95 -4.53
N VAL A 98 11.97 4.03 -4.49
CA VAL A 98 11.57 5.31 -3.88
C VAL A 98 11.21 6.38 -4.90
N TRP A 99 11.60 6.18 -6.15
CA TRP A 99 11.22 7.04 -7.27
C TRP A 99 11.36 6.29 -8.59
N ASN A 100 10.52 6.61 -9.59
CA ASN A 100 10.70 6.14 -10.96
C ASN A 100 10.09 7.10 -11.99
N SER A 101 10.70 7.15 -13.16
CA SER A 101 10.29 8.02 -14.28
C SER A 101 8.97 7.60 -14.92
N GLY A 102 8.57 6.33 -14.75
CA GLY A 102 7.35 5.75 -15.31
C GLY A 102 6.14 5.79 -14.36
N HIS A 103 6.22 6.51 -13.23
CA HIS A 103 5.19 6.49 -12.20
C HIS A 103 3.81 6.90 -12.70
N TYR A 104 3.74 8.01 -13.44
CA TYR A 104 2.47 8.53 -13.98
C TYR A 104 2.14 8.02 -15.37
N SER A 105 3.17 7.64 -16.16
CA SER A 105 3.00 7.15 -17.53
C SER A 105 4.09 6.14 -17.84
N ARG A 106 3.69 4.88 -18.02
CA ARG A 106 4.62 3.79 -18.35
C ARG A 106 5.08 3.90 -19.79
N PHE A 107 6.37 3.76 -19.97
CA PHE A 107 6.99 3.65 -21.29
C PHE A 107 7.22 2.21 -21.67
N TYR A 108 6.43 1.69 -22.61
CA TYR A 108 6.53 0.29 -23.05
C TYR A 108 7.51 0.14 -24.19
N VAL A 109 8.35 -0.90 -24.12
CA VAL A 109 9.37 -1.27 -25.12
C VAL A 109 9.27 -2.74 -25.49
N SER A 110 9.74 -3.12 -26.69
CA SER A 110 9.69 -4.49 -27.20
C SER A 110 11.06 -5.18 -27.25
N GLU A 111 12.13 -4.44 -27.56
CA GLU A 111 13.45 -5.02 -27.85
C GLU A 111 14.53 -4.50 -26.88
N LYS A 112 14.53 -3.21 -26.64
CA LYS A 112 15.56 -2.53 -25.85
C LYS A 112 15.03 -1.31 -25.14
N CYS A 113 15.63 -1.02 -23.99
CA CYS A 113 15.50 0.19 -23.24
C CYS A 113 16.85 0.89 -23.20
N VAL A 114 16.93 2.12 -23.67
CA VAL A 114 18.17 2.89 -23.77
C VAL A 114 18.07 4.12 -22.89
N LEU A 115 18.99 4.28 -21.94
CA LEU A 115 19.24 5.52 -21.23
C LEU A 115 20.36 6.28 -21.94
N GLU A 116 20.15 7.56 -22.22
CA GLU A 116 21.15 8.43 -22.81
C GLU A 116 21.15 9.80 -22.11
N LEU A 117 22.31 10.23 -21.64
CA LEU A 117 22.57 11.62 -21.31
C LEU A 117 23.24 12.24 -22.53
N THR A 118 22.47 12.99 -23.31
CA THR A 118 22.90 13.51 -24.62
C THR A 118 24.02 14.54 -24.49
N LYS A 119 24.75 14.80 -25.56
CA LYS A 119 25.82 15.83 -25.59
C LYS A 119 25.30 17.24 -25.32
N ASP A 120 24.02 17.50 -25.62
CA ASP A 120 23.33 18.76 -25.34
C ASP A 120 22.71 18.85 -23.94
N GLY A 121 22.93 17.79 -23.11
CA GLY A 121 22.61 17.79 -21.68
C GLY A 121 21.18 17.36 -21.34
N ASP A 122 20.50 16.60 -22.19
CA ASP A 122 19.17 16.05 -21.89
C ASP A 122 19.26 14.56 -21.53
N LEU A 123 18.62 14.15 -20.43
CA LEU A 123 18.54 12.75 -20.04
C LEU A 123 17.26 12.15 -20.62
N ARG A 124 17.42 11.05 -21.39
CA ARG A 124 16.31 10.45 -22.15
C ARG A 124 16.24 8.93 -21.94
N LEU A 125 15.02 8.38 -21.91
CA LEU A 125 14.75 6.98 -22.11
C LEU A 125 14.20 6.77 -23.51
N LYS A 126 14.84 5.86 -24.27
CA LYS A 126 14.49 5.53 -25.64
C LYS A 126 14.17 4.04 -25.78
N GLY A 127 13.28 3.71 -26.69
CA GLY A 127 12.97 2.36 -27.15
C GLY A 127 13.50 2.07 -28.55
N PRO A 128 12.96 1.06 -29.23
CA PRO A 128 13.23 0.79 -30.64
C PRO A 128 12.98 2.01 -31.53
N ASN A 129 13.76 2.12 -32.62
CA ASN A 129 13.69 3.24 -33.57
C ASN A 129 13.87 4.64 -32.94
N ASP A 130 14.68 4.72 -31.86
CA ASP A 130 14.95 5.94 -31.11
C ASP A 130 13.71 6.66 -30.56
N ARG A 131 12.60 5.95 -30.43
CA ARG A 131 11.36 6.48 -29.83
C ARG A 131 11.60 6.90 -28.40
N VAL A 132 11.45 8.19 -28.12
CA VAL A 132 11.60 8.75 -26.78
C VAL A 132 10.33 8.51 -25.96
N GLY A 133 10.48 7.87 -24.78
CA GLY A 133 9.37 7.62 -23.87
C GLY A 133 9.37 8.50 -22.64
N TRP A 134 10.55 8.99 -22.24
CA TRP A 134 10.71 9.93 -21.15
C TRP A 134 11.95 10.79 -21.36
N LEU A 135 11.93 12.04 -20.89
CA LEU A 135 13.05 12.96 -20.94
C LEU A 135 13.02 13.97 -19.77
N SER A 136 14.19 14.50 -19.40
CA SER A 136 14.34 15.51 -18.36
C SER A 136 13.97 16.92 -18.82
N GLY A 137 14.03 17.19 -20.13
CA GLY A 137 13.77 18.51 -20.72
C GLY A 137 14.89 19.54 -20.46
N THR A 138 16.13 19.07 -20.29
CA THR A 138 17.29 19.91 -19.94
C THR A 138 18.23 20.21 -21.11
N SER A 139 17.80 19.93 -22.34
CA SER A 139 18.59 20.24 -23.54
C SER A 139 19.06 21.68 -23.56
N ARG A 140 20.36 21.90 -23.84
CA ARG A 140 21.03 23.21 -23.91
C ARG A 140 20.97 24.08 -22.64
N GLN A 141 20.69 23.45 -21.46
CA GLN A 141 20.72 24.15 -20.17
C GLN A 141 22.09 24.08 -19.47
N GLY A 142 23.13 23.60 -20.15
CA GLY A 142 24.48 23.50 -19.61
C GLY A 142 24.66 22.33 -18.66
N VAL A 143 23.84 21.28 -18.74
CA VAL A 143 24.02 20.06 -17.94
C VAL A 143 25.32 19.38 -18.35
N GLU A 144 26.09 18.98 -17.34
CA GLU A 144 27.36 18.29 -17.51
C GLU A 144 27.29 16.82 -17.05
N ARG A 145 26.57 16.57 -15.94
CA ARG A 145 26.53 15.22 -15.36
C ARG A 145 25.27 14.91 -14.57
N LEU A 146 24.97 13.62 -14.42
CA LEU A 146 23.96 13.06 -13.54
C LEU A 146 24.60 12.54 -12.27
N GLN A 147 24.06 12.90 -11.11
CA GLN A 147 24.49 12.50 -9.78
C GLN A 147 23.34 11.98 -8.93
N ILE A 148 23.64 11.13 -7.94
CA ILE A 148 22.72 10.78 -6.87
C ILE A 148 23.22 11.33 -5.55
N LEU A 149 22.42 12.17 -4.89
CA LEU A 149 22.79 12.76 -3.61
C LEU A 149 22.54 11.76 -2.46
N ARG A 150 23.20 11.96 -1.32
CA ARG A 150 22.99 11.15 -0.09
C ARG A 150 21.55 11.17 0.44
N THR A 151 20.74 12.08 -0.02
CA THR A 151 19.29 12.16 0.26
C THR A 151 18.45 11.26 -0.65
N GLY A 152 19.05 10.63 -1.67
CA GLY A 152 18.36 9.88 -2.72
C GLY A 152 17.82 10.77 -3.84
N ASN A 153 18.09 12.08 -3.81
CA ASN A 153 17.72 12.97 -4.89
C ASN A 153 18.63 12.75 -6.11
N LEU A 154 18.06 12.29 -7.21
CA LEU A 154 18.74 12.16 -8.49
C LEU A 154 18.72 13.53 -9.18
N VAL A 155 19.90 14.06 -9.54
CA VAL A 155 20.06 15.45 -10.03
C VAL A 155 20.87 15.51 -11.31
N LEU A 156 20.49 16.40 -12.21
CA LEU A 156 21.30 16.85 -13.33
C LEU A 156 21.91 18.21 -13.00
N VAL A 157 23.24 18.33 -13.07
CA VAL A 157 23.97 19.53 -12.66
C VAL A 157 24.86 20.06 -13.79
N ASP A 158 25.14 21.37 -13.74
CA ASP A 158 26.11 22.01 -14.61
C ASP A 158 27.55 21.91 -14.05
N VAL A 159 28.52 22.53 -14.73
CA VAL A 159 29.95 22.52 -14.37
C VAL A 159 30.23 23.10 -12.96
N VAL A 160 29.36 23.99 -12.45
CA VAL A 160 29.47 24.61 -11.12
C VAL A 160 28.50 24.03 -10.10
N ASN A 161 27.99 22.82 -10.33
CA ASN A 161 27.07 22.09 -9.48
C ASN A 161 25.69 22.71 -9.26
N ARG A 162 25.24 23.61 -10.15
CA ARG A 162 23.86 24.11 -10.08
C ARG A 162 22.90 23.07 -10.65
N VAL A 163 21.86 22.75 -9.88
CA VAL A 163 20.84 21.79 -10.27
C VAL A 163 19.96 22.36 -11.39
N LYS A 164 19.88 21.63 -12.50
CA LYS A 164 19.02 21.94 -13.65
C LYS A 164 17.73 21.11 -13.64
N TRP A 165 17.81 19.90 -13.15
CA TRP A 165 16.69 19.00 -12.94
C TRP A 165 16.93 18.14 -11.69
N GLN A 166 15.86 17.74 -11.02
CA GLN A 166 15.94 16.84 -9.87
C GLN A 166 14.68 15.98 -9.70
N SER A 167 14.85 14.73 -9.27
CA SER A 167 13.77 13.79 -9.02
C SER A 167 12.82 14.27 -7.92
N PHE A 168 13.28 15.06 -6.95
CA PHE A 168 12.47 15.59 -5.85
C PHE A 168 11.36 16.53 -6.31
N ASN A 169 11.46 17.14 -7.51
CA ASN A 169 10.41 17.96 -8.10
C ASN A 169 9.27 17.13 -8.70
N PHE A 170 9.46 15.81 -8.84
CA PHE A 170 8.50 14.87 -9.43
C PHE A 170 8.18 13.75 -8.44
N PRO A 171 7.49 14.06 -7.33
CA PRO A 171 7.20 13.09 -6.29
C PRO A 171 6.32 11.95 -6.83
N THR A 172 6.56 10.75 -6.33
CA THR A 172 5.80 9.52 -6.66
C THR A 172 4.84 9.15 -5.51
N ASP A 173 4.95 7.97 -4.98
CA ASP A 173 4.25 7.48 -3.79
C ASP A 173 5.12 7.52 -2.53
N VAL A 174 6.39 7.94 -2.67
CA VAL A 174 7.37 8.04 -1.60
C VAL A 174 7.90 9.46 -1.47
N MET A 175 8.08 9.92 -0.24
CA MET A 175 8.75 11.16 0.12
C MET A 175 10.00 10.84 0.93
N LEU A 176 11.16 11.36 0.51
CA LEU A 176 12.45 11.13 1.15
C LEU A 176 12.81 12.26 2.12
N TRP A 177 13.74 11.96 3.02
CA TRP A 177 14.33 12.97 3.88
C TRP A 177 15.00 14.08 3.06
N GLY A 178 14.75 15.34 3.45
CA GLY A 178 15.23 16.52 2.71
C GLY A 178 14.34 16.97 1.56
N GLN A 179 13.36 16.16 1.13
CA GLN A 179 12.35 16.58 0.16
C GLN A 179 11.30 17.47 0.82
N ARG A 180 10.78 18.43 0.06
CA ARG A 180 9.66 19.29 0.43
C ARG A 180 8.52 19.09 -0.54
N LEU A 181 7.30 19.00 -0.01
CA LEU A 181 6.08 18.98 -0.80
C LEU A 181 5.27 20.25 -0.48
N ASN A 182 4.95 21.03 -1.50
CA ASN A 182 4.14 22.23 -1.39
C ASN A 182 2.65 21.91 -1.59
N VAL A 183 1.77 22.86 -1.31
CA VAL A 183 0.32 22.73 -1.51
C VAL A 183 -0.08 22.31 -2.94
N ALA A 184 0.73 22.64 -3.95
CA ALA A 184 0.49 22.24 -5.35
C ALA A 184 0.97 20.82 -5.69
N THR A 185 1.67 20.14 -4.76
CA THR A 185 2.23 18.80 -4.98
C THR A 185 1.50 17.74 -4.15
N ARG A 186 1.54 16.49 -4.63
CA ARG A 186 0.94 15.35 -3.93
C ARG A 186 1.77 14.09 -4.15
N LEU A 187 1.69 13.15 -3.21
CA LEU A 187 2.07 11.77 -3.48
C LEU A 187 0.87 11.05 -4.12
N THR A 188 1.16 10.15 -5.04
CA THR A 188 0.13 9.39 -5.74
C THR A 188 0.52 7.92 -5.76
N SER A 189 -0.40 7.03 -5.48
CA SER A 189 -0.16 5.60 -5.47
C SER A 189 -1.22 4.87 -6.29
N PHE A 190 -0.80 4.20 -7.36
CA PHE A 190 -1.70 3.53 -8.31
C PHE A 190 -1.95 2.08 -7.90
N ARG A 191 -3.19 1.64 -8.05
CA ARG A 191 -3.64 0.27 -7.78
C ARG A 191 -3.54 -0.58 -9.04
N GLY A 192 -2.38 -1.20 -9.29
CA GLY A 192 -2.23 -2.13 -10.41
C GLY A 192 -2.88 -1.64 -11.71
N ASN A 193 -3.89 -2.37 -12.21
CA ASN A 193 -4.65 -2.05 -13.44
C ASN A 193 -5.94 -1.25 -13.20
N SER A 194 -6.22 -0.84 -11.97
CA SER A 194 -7.41 -0.06 -11.64
C SER A 194 -7.29 1.38 -12.14
N THR A 195 -8.42 1.97 -12.54
CA THR A 195 -8.53 3.41 -12.79
C THR A 195 -8.56 4.22 -11.50
N GLU A 196 -8.67 3.55 -10.36
CA GLU A 196 -8.66 4.17 -9.04
C GLU A 196 -7.24 4.26 -8.51
N PHE A 197 -6.96 5.35 -7.82
CA PHE A 197 -5.68 5.58 -7.18
C PHE A 197 -5.83 6.34 -5.87
N TYR A 198 -4.79 6.28 -5.04
CA TYR A 198 -4.72 7.05 -3.80
C TYR A 198 -3.86 8.29 -3.98
N SER A 199 -4.18 9.36 -3.25
CA SER A 199 -3.28 10.50 -3.11
C SER A 199 -3.14 10.94 -1.65
N PHE A 200 -1.96 11.46 -1.32
CA PHE A 200 -1.70 12.22 -0.13
C PHE A 200 -1.51 13.67 -0.54
N GLU A 201 -2.40 14.53 -0.11
CA GLU A 201 -2.51 15.92 -0.56
C GLU A 201 -2.29 16.91 0.57
N ILE A 202 -1.59 17.98 0.25
CA ILE A 202 -1.36 19.10 1.14
C ILE A 202 -2.35 20.21 0.74
N GLN A 203 -3.31 20.48 1.63
CA GLN A 203 -4.26 21.57 1.49
C GLN A 203 -3.93 22.69 2.48
N ARG A 204 -4.49 23.88 2.25
CA ARG A 204 -4.16 25.07 3.04
C ARG A 204 -4.30 24.89 4.56
N TYR A 205 -5.29 24.12 5.00
CA TYR A 205 -5.62 23.97 6.42
C TYR A 205 -5.53 22.52 6.93
N ARG A 206 -5.23 21.58 6.05
CA ARG A 206 -5.10 20.16 6.39
C ARG A 206 -4.16 19.43 5.42
N ILE A 207 -3.66 18.31 5.86
CA ILE A 207 -3.16 17.26 4.96
C ILE A 207 -4.17 16.10 5.01
N ALA A 208 -4.40 15.45 3.88
CA ALA A 208 -5.43 14.43 3.78
C ALA A 208 -5.08 13.32 2.79
N LEU A 209 -5.67 12.14 3.02
CA LEU A 209 -5.62 11.01 2.11
C LEU A 209 -6.93 10.93 1.33
N PHE A 210 -6.80 10.74 0.02
CA PHE A 210 -7.93 10.65 -0.90
C PHE A 210 -7.90 9.35 -1.69
N LEU A 211 -9.08 8.78 -1.93
CA LEU A 211 -9.35 7.80 -2.97
C LEU A 211 -9.95 8.53 -4.17
N HIS A 212 -9.33 8.38 -5.34
CA HIS A 212 -9.81 8.89 -6.61
C HIS A 212 -10.46 7.76 -7.39
N SER A 213 -11.68 7.96 -7.88
CA SER A 213 -12.40 7.05 -8.74
C SER A 213 -13.09 7.83 -9.86
N GLY A 214 -12.56 7.74 -11.06
CA GLY A 214 -13.00 8.54 -12.19
C GLY A 214 -12.85 10.04 -11.92
N LYS A 215 -13.99 10.77 -11.88
CA LYS A 215 -14.02 12.21 -11.55
C LYS A 215 -14.32 12.50 -10.08
N LEU A 216 -14.55 11.48 -9.27
CA LEU A 216 -14.92 11.61 -7.85
C LEU A 216 -13.70 11.40 -6.96
N ASN A 217 -13.64 12.21 -5.89
CA ASN A 217 -12.57 12.20 -4.91
C ASN A 217 -13.21 12.08 -3.52
N TYR A 218 -12.73 11.12 -2.74
CA TYR A 218 -13.21 10.86 -1.39
C TYR A 218 -12.05 10.91 -0.42
N SER A 219 -12.11 11.79 0.60
CA SER A 219 -11.14 11.72 1.68
C SER A 219 -11.51 10.57 2.63
N TYR A 220 -10.49 9.97 3.27
CA TYR A 220 -10.71 8.93 4.28
C TYR A 220 -9.84 9.11 5.52
N TRP A 221 -8.91 10.05 5.48
CA TRP A 221 -8.11 10.47 6.63
C TRP A 221 -7.67 11.92 6.46
N GLU A 222 -7.59 12.66 7.57
CA GLU A 222 -7.06 14.02 7.58
C GLU A 222 -6.33 14.33 8.89
N PHE A 223 -5.39 15.26 8.79
CA PHE A 223 -4.73 15.88 9.94
C PHE A 223 -4.77 17.39 9.79
N LYS A 224 -5.32 18.06 10.80
CA LYS A 224 -5.46 19.53 10.86
C LYS A 224 -4.54 20.08 11.94
N PRO A 225 -3.68 21.08 11.64
CA PRO A 225 -2.99 21.82 12.68
C PRO A 225 -3.97 22.54 13.63
N SER A 226 -3.61 22.64 14.89
CA SER A 226 -4.40 23.44 15.83
C SER A 226 -4.47 24.90 15.37
N LYS A 227 -5.59 25.58 15.67
CA LYS A 227 -5.82 27.02 15.40
C LYS A 227 -5.86 27.40 13.91
N ASN A 228 -6.34 26.53 13.01
CA ASN A 228 -6.54 26.82 11.58
C ASN A 228 -5.36 27.53 10.90
N ARG A 229 -4.13 27.10 11.20
CA ARG A 229 -2.92 27.70 10.62
C ARG A 229 -2.72 27.25 9.20
N ASN A 230 -2.34 28.18 8.32
CA ASN A 230 -2.04 27.90 6.91
C ASN A 230 -0.80 27.03 6.78
N ILE A 231 -0.93 25.93 6.06
CA ILE A 231 0.17 25.06 5.62
C ILE A 231 0.65 25.58 4.26
N SER A 232 1.94 25.77 4.10
CA SER A 232 2.57 26.12 2.80
C SER A 232 3.33 24.93 2.22
N PHE A 233 4.01 24.16 3.09
CA PHE A 233 4.71 22.96 2.68
C PHE A 233 4.86 21.99 3.85
N ILE A 234 5.19 20.75 3.52
CA ILE A 234 5.61 19.72 4.46
C ILE A 234 7.04 19.29 4.16
N ALA A 235 7.75 18.83 5.19
CA ALA A 235 9.10 18.28 5.07
C ALA A 235 9.30 17.10 6.01
N LEU A 236 9.99 16.06 5.54
CA LEU A 236 10.34 14.90 6.34
C LEU A 236 11.62 15.17 7.10
N GLY A 237 11.54 15.11 8.44
CA GLY A 237 12.68 15.19 9.36
C GLY A 237 13.07 13.82 9.90
N SER A 238 14.12 13.78 10.72
CA SER A 238 14.62 12.54 11.33
C SER A 238 13.63 11.90 12.31
N ASN A 239 12.74 12.67 12.91
CA ASN A 239 11.80 12.25 13.94
C ASN A 239 10.31 12.37 13.56
N GLY A 240 10.02 12.69 12.30
CA GLY A 240 8.62 12.83 11.87
C GLY A 240 8.42 13.76 10.67
N LEU A 241 7.16 13.99 10.35
CA LEU A 241 6.70 14.87 9.29
C LEU A 241 6.35 16.25 9.87
N GLY A 242 7.11 17.27 9.51
CA GLY A 242 6.86 18.66 9.88
C GLY A 242 5.93 19.35 8.88
N LEU A 243 4.98 20.13 9.39
CA LEU A 243 4.13 21.03 8.61
C LEU A 243 4.58 22.47 8.86
N PHE A 244 4.73 23.25 7.80
CA PHE A 244 5.33 24.58 7.85
C PHE A 244 4.43 25.62 7.18
N ASN A 245 4.48 26.86 7.68
CA ASN A 245 3.85 28.01 7.02
C ASN A 245 4.78 28.65 5.97
N ASP A 246 4.33 29.72 5.34
CA ASP A 246 5.04 30.52 4.34
C ASP A 246 6.36 31.13 4.87
N LYS A 247 6.42 31.45 6.17
CA LYS A 247 7.62 31.97 6.85
C LYS A 247 8.61 30.87 7.25
N GLY A 248 8.37 29.62 6.87
CA GLY A 248 9.21 28.46 7.25
C GLY A 248 9.09 28.06 8.73
N LYS A 249 8.14 28.61 9.48
CA LYS A 249 7.87 28.24 10.88
C LYS A 249 7.10 26.93 10.93
N LYS A 250 7.60 25.96 11.72
CA LYS A 250 6.88 24.71 11.97
C LYS A 250 5.60 25.00 12.76
N ILE A 251 4.45 24.59 12.22
CA ILE A 251 3.12 24.82 12.79
C ILE A 251 2.49 23.56 13.38
N ALA A 252 2.92 22.37 12.89
CA ALA A 252 2.51 21.09 13.41
C ALA A 252 3.56 20.02 13.09
N HIS A 253 3.46 18.87 13.75
CA HIS A 253 4.37 17.76 13.57
C HIS A 253 3.67 16.43 13.80
N ILE A 254 3.86 15.47 12.91
CA ILE A 254 3.47 14.07 13.09
C ILE A 254 4.72 13.31 13.50
N TYR A 255 4.77 12.84 14.74
CA TYR A 255 5.94 12.19 15.31
C TYR A 255 6.05 10.72 14.90
N SER A 256 7.28 10.27 14.68
CA SER A 256 7.62 8.86 14.68
C SER A 256 7.52 8.29 16.10
N GLN A 257 6.98 7.09 16.23
CA GLN A 257 6.90 6.38 17.52
C GLN A 257 8.21 5.68 17.91
N ARG A 258 9.25 5.76 17.06
CA ARG A 258 10.54 5.13 17.25
C ARG A 258 11.65 6.18 17.31
N LEU A 259 12.73 5.85 18.01
CA LEU A 259 13.91 6.72 18.15
C LEU A 259 14.85 6.67 16.92
N GLN A 260 14.75 5.60 16.10
CA GLN A 260 15.59 5.47 14.91
C GLN A 260 15.24 6.54 13.87
N PRO A 261 16.27 7.09 13.18
CA PRO A 261 16.04 8.09 12.14
C PRO A 261 15.13 7.58 11.01
N LEU A 262 14.17 8.41 10.62
CA LEU A 262 13.31 8.11 9.50
C LEU A 262 14.06 8.13 8.18
N ARG A 263 13.70 7.23 7.29
CA ARG A 263 14.28 7.12 5.95
C ARG A 263 13.33 7.67 4.89
N PHE A 264 12.05 7.33 4.98
CA PHE A 264 11.04 7.80 4.04
C PHE A 264 9.62 7.75 4.62
N LEU A 265 8.73 8.49 3.97
CA LEU A 265 7.27 8.40 4.08
C LEU A 265 6.75 7.73 2.82
N SER A 266 5.81 6.80 2.93
CA SER A 266 5.21 6.13 1.76
C SER A 266 3.70 6.06 1.84
N LEU A 267 3.05 6.24 0.69
CA LEU A 267 1.63 6.00 0.45
C LEU A 267 1.46 4.60 -0.15
N GLY A 268 0.91 3.67 0.62
CA GLY A 268 0.79 2.26 0.23
C GLY A 268 -0.16 2.05 -0.95
N ASN A 269 0.28 1.30 -1.97
CA ASN A 269 -0.51 1.04 -3.18
C ASN A 269 -1.65 0.03 -2.98
N ARG A 270 -1.58 -0.84 -1.98
CA ARG A 270 -2.62 -1.84 -1.68
C ARG A 270 -3.71 -1.28 -0.78
N THR A 271 -3.34 -0.51 0.22
CA THR A 271 -4.24 -0.09 1.30
C THR A 271 -4.60 1.39 1.25
N GLY A 272 -3.77 2.21 0.58
CA GLY A 272 -3.86 3.67 0.64
C GLY A 272 -3.42 4.25 1.98
N ASN A 273 -2.80 3.48 2.88
CA ASN A 273 -2.33 3.99 4.15
C ASN A 273 -1.03 4.78 3.99
N LEU A 274 -0.88 5.84 4.79
CA LEU A 274 0.35 6.63 4.86
C LEU A 274 1.18 6.16 6.04
N ALA A 275 2.45 5.86 5.82
CA ALA A 275 3.34 5.37 6.87
C ALA A 275 4.73 6.02 6.82
N LEU A 276 5.32 6.20 8.00
CA LEU A 276 6.72 6.61 8.19
C LEU A 276 7.57 5.39 8.44
N TYR A 277 8.71 5.29 7.74
CA TYR A 277 9.58 4.13 7.80
C TYR A 277 10.98 4.47 8.32
N HIS A 278 11.50 3.64 9.21
CA HIS A 278 12.89 3.59 9.63
C HIS A 278 13.52 2.26 9.20
N TYR A 279 14.85 2.20 9.18
CA TYR A 279 15.58 0.96 8.91
C TYR A 279 15.94 0.25 10.21
N SER A 280 15.52 -1.01 10.34
CA SER A 280 15.94 -1.88 11.44
C SER A 280 17.19 -2.65 11.01
N ALA A 281 18.34 -2.33 11.65
CA ALA A 281 19.59 -3.03 11.36
C ALA A 281 19.55 -4.52 11.78
N ASN A 282 18.80 -4.83 12.84
CA ASN A 282 18.65 -6.20 13.34
C ASN A 282 17.88 -7.08 12.35
N ASP A 283 16.79 -6.57 11.80
CA ASP A 283 15.92 -7.31 10.88
C ASP A 283 16.31 -7.10 9.41
N ARG A 284 17.26 -6.20 9.16
CA ARG A 284 17.73 -5.80 7.82
C ARG A 284 16.58 -5.38 6.88
N ASN A 285 15.55 -4.76 7.43
CA ASN A 285 14.38 -4.32 6.68
C ASN A 285 13.86 -2.96 7.15
N PHE A 286 12.94 -2.38 6.35
CA PHE A 286 12.22 -1.17 6.71
C PHE A 286 10.97 -1.50 7.50
N GLN A 287 10.80 -0.84 8.64
CA GLN A 287 9.65 -1.00 9.53
C GLN A 287 8.89 0.31 9.66
N ALA A 288 7.56 0.21 9.71
CA ALA A 288 6.72 1.35 9.96
C ALA A 288 6.83 1.79 11.43
N SER A 289 7.12 3.07 11.64
CA SER A 289 7.14 3.71 12.97
C SER A 289 5.94 4.58 13.24
N PHE A 290 5.13 4.84 12.22
CA PHE A 290 3.86 5.54 12.27
C PHE A 290 2.99 5.06 11.12
N GLN A 291 1.69 4.94 11.36
CA GLN A 291 0.67 4.74 10.34
C GLN A 291 -0.47 5.72 10.57
N ALA A 292 -0.95 6.35 9.49
CA ALA A 292 -2.05 7.30 9.58
C ALA A 292 -3.35 6.64 10.04
N ILE A 293 -3.54 5.37 9.65
CA ILE A 293 -4.73 4.56 9.97
C ILE A 293 -4.26 3.23 10.55
N ASN A 294 -4.59 2.98 11.83
CA ASN A 294 -4.17 1.77 12.54
C ASN A 294 -5.18 0.61 12.39
N LYS A 295 -6.46 0.92 12.20
CA LYS A 295 -7.51 -0.10 12.08
C LYS A 295 -7.74 -0.44 10.62
N THR A 296 -7.68 -1.71 10.27
CA THR A 296 -7.90 -2.18 8.88
C THR A 296 -9.26 -1.75 8.35
N CYS A 297 -10.32 -1.79 9.17
CA CYS A 297 -11.67 -1.37 8.78
C CYS A 297 -11.83 0.13 8.48
N ASP A 298 -10.87 0.96 8.84
CA ASP A 298 -10.87 2.40 8.56
C ASP A 298 -10.14 2.74 7.24
N LEU A 299 -9.58 1.73 6.56
CA LEU A 299 -8.96 1.85 5.24
C LEU A 299 -10.02 1.66 4.14
N PRO A 300 -9.90 2.36 2.99
CA PRO A 300 -10.82 2.19 1.85
C PRO A 300 -10.90 0.75 1.34
N LEU A 301 -9.81 0.00 1.46
CA LEU A 301 -9.71 -1.41 1.11
C LEU A 301 -9.36 -2.29 2.32
N GLY A 302 -9.92 -1.96 3.46
CA GLY A 302 -9.91 -2.85 4.62
C GLY A 302 -10.55 -4.21 4.31
N CYS A 303 -11.58 -4.20 3.46
CA CYS A 303 -12.18 -5.36 2.80
C CYS A 303 -12.22 -5.12 1.29
N LYS A 304 -12.46 -6.19 0.51
CA LYS A 304 -12.64 -6.09 -0.94
C LYS A 304 -13.87 -5.23 -1.28
N PRO A 305 -13.98 -4.70 -2.50
CA PRO A 305 -15.22 -4.08 -2.95
C PRO A 305 -16.43 -4.98 -2.68
N CYS A 306 -17.56 -4.38 -2.31
CA CYS A 306 -18.82 -5.06 -1.97
C CYS A 306 -18.78 -5.95 -0.71
N GLU A 307 -17.77 -5.80 0.11
CA GLU A 307 -17.71 -6.38 1.45
C GLU A 307 -17.86 -5.29 2.53
N ILE A 308 -18.41 -5.70 3.66
CA ILE A 308 -18.56 -4.89 4.86
C ILE A 308 -17.50 -5.32 5.88
N CYS A 309 -16.72 -4.39 6.39
CA CYS A 309 -15.82 -4.65 7.50
C CYS A 309 -16.62 -4.67 8.80
N THR A 310 -16.58 -5.79 9.53
CA THR A 310 -17.35 -6.00 10.75
C THR A 310 -16.62 -5.49 11.98
N PHE A 311 -17.30 -5.37 13.12
CA PHE A 311 -16.68 -4.99 14.39
C PHE A 311 -15.56 -5.93 14.85
N THR A 312 -15.55 -7.18 14.36
CA THR A 312 -14.51 -8.18 14.64
C THR A 312 -13.31 -8.08 13.70
N ASN A 313 -13.22 -7.00 12.89
CA ASN A 313 -12.21 -6.81 11.85
C ASN A 313 -12.18 -7.94 10.78
N SER A 314 -13.32 -8.60 10.56
CA SER A 314 -13.50 -9.57 9.50
C SER A 314 -14.32 -8.99 8.35
N CYS A 315 -14.12 -9.50 7.15
CA CYS A 315 -14.88 -9.08 5.97
C CYS A 315 -16.09 -10.01 5.76
N SER A 316 -17.23 -9.41 5.45
CA SER A 316 -18.50 -10.10 5.20
C SER A 316 -19.12 -9.53 3.95
N CYS A 317 -19.65 -10.39 3.08
CA CYS A 317 -20.35 -9.96 1.89
C CYS A 317 -21.59 -9.10 2.22
N ILE A 318 -21.93 -8.16 1.37
CA ILE A 318 -23.13 -7.31 1.50
C ILE A 318 -24.43 -8.14 1.53
N GLY A 319 -24.35 -9.43 1.15
CA GLY A 319 -25.46 -10.37 1.27
C GLY A 319 -26.48 -10.23 0.14
N LEU A 320 -25.99 -9.89 -1.04
CA LEU A 320 -26.77 -9.98 -2.28
C LEU A 320 -26.88 -11.45 -2.66
N LEU A 321 -28.08 -12.00 -2.67
CA LEU A 321 -28.33 -13.35 -3.19
C LEU A 321 -28.81 -13.27 -4.64
N THR A 322 -28.01 -13.81 -5.55
CA THR A 322 -28.51 -14.20 -6.86
C THR A 322 -29.18 -15.57 -6.78
N LYS A 323 -30.22 -15.79 -7.62
CA LYS A 323 -30.86 -17.11 -7.81
C LYS A 323 -29.91 -18.18 -8.38
N LYS A 324 -28.68 -17.84 -8.76
CA LYS A 324 -27.64 -18.74 -9.25
C LYS A 324 -26.51 -18.85 -8.26
N GLU A 325 -26.75 -19.55 -7.20
CA GLU A 325 -25.77 -20.02 -6.24
C GLU A 325 -24.83 -21.02 -6.91
N LYS A 326 -23.53 -20.64 -7.09
CA LYS A 326 -22.48 -21.69 -7.11
C LYS A 326 -21.05 -21.19 -6.87
N ASP A 327 -20.74 -19.90 -6.91
CA ASP A 327 -19.39 -19.45 -6.59
C ASP A 327 -19.37 -18.57 -5.33
N LYS A 328 -18.94 -19.17 -4.22
CA LYS A 328 -18.76 -18.50 -2.92
C LYS A 328 -17.64 -17.45 -2.92
N SER A 329 -16.98 -17.20 -4.05
CA SER A 329 -15.86 -16.27 -4.18
C SER A 329 -16.27 -14.84 -4.57
N ASP A 330 -17.48 -14.65 -5.12
CA ASP A 330 -17.98 -13.32 -5.51
C ASP A 330 -19.07 -12.86 -4.54
N CYS A 331 -18.80 -11.79 -3.80
CA CYS A 331 -19.72 -11.17 -2.85
C CYS A 331 -20.88 -10.40 -3.51
N GLY A 332 -21.25 -10.73 -4.74
CA GLY A 332 -22.36 -10.10 -5.44
C GLY A 332 -22.04 -8.72 -6.04
N CYS A 333 -20.75 -8.40 -6.22
CA CYS A 333 -20.34 -7.19 -6.91
C CYS A 333 -20.91 -7.06 -8.34
N GLY A 334 -21.11 -8.19 -9.02
CA GLY A 334 -21.71 -8.22 -10.36
C GLY A 334 -23.17 -7.77 -10.41
N GLU A 335 -23.85 -7.73 -9.26
CA GLU A 335 -25.25 -7.28 -9.15
C GLU A 335 -25.40 -5.80 -8.83
N ILE A 336 -24.27 -5.15 -8.44
CA ILE A 336 -24.25 -3.70 -8.25
C ILE A 336 -24.39 -3.07 -9.63
N ALA A 337 -25.42 -2.26 -9.77
CA ALA A 337 -25.82 -1.66 -11.04
C ALA A 337 -24.88 -0.49 -11.43
N VAL A 338 -23.59 -0.80 -11.68
CA VAL A 338 -22.61 0.19 -12.17
C VAL A 338 -22.99 0.59 -13.61
N GLY A 339 -23.15 1.89 -13.83
CA GLY A 339 -23.52 2.42 -15.14
C GLY A 339 -25.00 2.25 -15.50
N PHE A 340 -25.81 1.61 -14.66
CA PHE A 340 -27.26 1.53 -14.87
C PHE A 340 -27.98 2.66 -14.14
N CYS A 341 -29.04 3.15 -14.74
CA CYS A 341 -29.90 4.16 -14.15
C CYS A 341 -31.35 4.00 -14.63
N GLY A 342 -32.28 4.67 -13.93
CA GLY A 342 -33.72 4.61 -14.21
C GLY A 342 -34.47 3.69 -13.27
N ARG A 343 -35.54 4.24 -12.65
CA ARG A 343 -36.35 3.60 -11.59
C ARG A 343 -36.95 2.23 -11.96
N ASN A 344 -37.07 1.94 -13.24
CA ASN A 344 -37.68 0.67 -13.71
C ASN A 344 -36.68 -0.49 -13.76
N ARG A 345 -35.37 -0.21 -13.73
CA ARG A 345 -34.30 -1.21 -13.90
C ARG A 345 -33.49 -1.47 -12.62
N VAL A 346 -33.51 -0.53 -11.69
CA VAL A 346 -32.72 -0.58 -10.47
C VAL A 346 -33.55 -0.32 -9.23
N GLU A 347 -33.05 -0.79 -8.08
CA GLU A 347 -33.61 -0.55 -6.77
C GLU A 347 -32.46 -0.26 -5.77
N MET A 348 -32.79 0.34 -4.63
CA MET A 348 -31.82 0.58 -3.55
C MET A 348 -31.98 -0.48 -2.47
N LEU A 349 -30.89 -1.20 -2.19
CA LEU A 349 -30.79 -2.14 -1.08
C LEU A 349 -30.31 -1.41 0.16
N GLU A 350 -31.15 -1.36 1.20
CA GLU A 350 -30.82 -0.72 2.47
C GLU A 350 -30.00 -1.63 3.38
N LEU A 351 -28.93 -1.06 3.98
CA LEU A 351 -28.03 -1.72 4.92
C LEU A 351 -28.00 -0.89 6.21
N GLU A 352 -28.76 -1.32 7.23
CA GLU A 352 -28.81 -0.66 8.53
C GLU A 352 -27.56 -0.95 9.35
N GLY A 353 -27.10 0.05 10.12
CA GLY A 353 -25.90 -0.09 10.95
C GLY A 353 -24.63 -0.25 10.13
N VAL A 354 -24.60 0.37 8.96
CA VAL A 354 -23.48 0.36 8.03
C VAL A 354 -23.16 1.80 7.64
N GLY A 355 -21.87 2.14 7.67
CA GLY A 355 -21.34 3.43 7.27
C GLY A 355 -20.22 3.31 6.26
N SER A 356 -19.63 4.43 5.86
CA SER A 356 -18.48 4.49 4.97
C SER A 356 -17.31 5.20 5.65
N VAL A 357 -16.08 4.79 5.34
CA VAL A 357 -14.86 5.54 5.69
C VAL A 357 -14.63 6.71 4.74
N LEU A 358 -15.24 6.67 3.56
CA LEU A 358 -15.11 7.69 2.52
C LEU A 358 -15.94 8.93 2.88
N ARG A 359 -15.31 10.10 2.79
CA ARG A 359 -15.85 11.42 3.15
C ARG A 359 -15.63 12.40 1.99
N ASP A 360 -16.14 13.63 2.15
CA ASP A 360 -15.94 14.74 1.19
C ASP A 360 -16.40 14.44 -0.25
N GLY A 361 -17.23 13.41 -0.44
CA GLY A 361 -17.91 13.16 -1.71
C GLY A 361 -19.02 14.17 -1.98
N PRO A 362 -19.64 14.12 -3.17
CA PRO A 362 -20.84 14.90 -3.46
C PRO A 362 -21.91 14.64 -2.42
N LYS A 363 -22.52 15.71 -1.90
CA LYS A 363 -23.60 15.60 -0.93
C LYS A 363 -24.76 16.53 -1.22
N MET A 364 -25.95 16.14 -0.77
CA MET A 364 -27.13 16.98 -0.69
C MET A 364 -27.54 17.11 0.76
N VAL A 365 -28.06 18.27 1.13
CA VAL A 365 -28.53 18.59 2.48
C VAL A 365 -30.04 18.85 2.45
N ASN A 366 -30.70 18.67 3.60
CA ASN A 366 -32.14 18.85 3.77
C ASN A 366 -32.97 17.98 2.83
N VAL A 367 -32.57 16.73 2.66
CA VAL A 367 -33.27 15.73 1.84
C VAL A 367 -33.79 14.57 2.68
N SER A 368 -34.91 13.98 2.29
CA SER A 368 -35.40 12.75 2.88
C SER A 368 -34.62 11.52 2.39
N LYS A 369 -34.76 10.40 3.09
CA LYS A 369 -34.14 9.12 2.70
C LYS A 369 -34.63 8.68 1.30
N GLU A 370 -35.90 8.86 1.03
CA GLU A 370 -36.55 8.49 -0.24
C GLU A 370 -36.04 9.36 -1.41
N GLU A 371 -35.86 10.66 -1.18
CA GLU A 371 -35.25 11.57 -2.15
C GLU A 371 -33.79 11.19 -2.42
N CYS A 372 -33.01 10.92 -1.38
CA CYS A 372 -31.63 10.45 -1.49
C CYS A 372 -31.52 9.19 -2.35
N ALA A 373 -32.35 8.18 -2.09
CA ALA A 373 -32.43 6.95 -2.87
C ALA A 373 -32.86 7.21 -4.33
N SER A 374 -33.87 8.07 -4.53
CA SER A 374 -34.37 8.42 -5.87
C SER A 374 -33.33 9.13 -6.74
N MET A 375 -32.55 10.06 -6.16
CA MET A 375 -31.45 10.75 -6.85
C MET A 375 -30.39 9.75 -7.33
N CYS A 376 -29.97 8.80 -6.50
CA CYS A 376 -28.97 7.80 -6.88
C CYS A 376 -29.50 6.86 -7.97
N THR A 377 -30.78 6.45 -7.91
CA THR A 377 -31.35 5.59 -8.98
C THR A 377 -31.44 6.30 -10.32
N SER A 378 -31.53 7.62 -10.33
CA SER A 378 -31.59 8.44 -11.55
C SER A 378 -30.19 8.80 -12.10
N ASP A 379 -29.15 8.78 -11.28
CA ASP A 379 -27.76 9.05 -11.69
C ASP A 379 -27.01 7.77 -12.03
N CYS A 380 -26.62 7.60 -13.31
CA CYS A 380 -25.88 6.42 -13.79
C CYS A 380 -24.50 6.25 -13.15
N LYS A 381 -23.91 7.31 -12.59
CA LYS A 381 -22.60 7.28 -11.93
C LYS A 381 -22.70 6.91 -10.45
N CYS A 382 -23.86 7.08 -9.83
CA CYS A 382 -24.09 6.71 -8.44
C CYS A 382 -24.29 5.20 -8.34
N VAL A 383 -23.54 4.55 -7.45
CA VAL A 383 -23.69 3.11 -7.12
C VAL A 383 -24.13 2.88 -5.68
N GLY A 384 -24.03 3.90 -4.84
CA GLY A 384 -24.50 3.83 -3.46
C GLY A 384 -24.60 5.20 -2.82
N VAL A 385 -25.32 5.28 -1.72
CA VAL A 385 -25.47 6.49 -0.91
C VAL A 385 -25.38 6.17 0.57
N LEU A 386 -24.92 7.13 1.36
CA LEU A 386 -25.01 7.13 2.81
C LEU A 386 -25.97 8.25 3.22
N TYR A 387 -27.05 7.90 3.87
CA TYR A 387 -28.02 8.84 4.41
C TYR A 387 -27.80 9.01 5.92
N SER A 388 -27.72 10.26 6.39
CA SER A 388 -27.69 10.62 7.79
C SER A 388 -29.06 11.18 8.19
N SER A 389 -29.81 10.46 9.01
CA SER A 389 -31.11 10.90 9.47
C SER A 389 -31.03 12.05 10.49
N ALA A 390 -29.90 12.16 11.19
CA ALA A 390 -29.67 13.24 12.17
C ALA A 390 -29.39 14.58 11.50
N GLU A 391 -28.68 14.57 10.36
CA GLU A 391 -28.25 15.77 9.66
C GLU A 391 -29.07 16.05 8.40
N LEU A 392 -29.97 15.13 8.01
CA LEU A 392 -30.75 15.14 6.75
C LEU A 392 -29.82 15.30 5.54
N GLU A 393 -28.66 14.61 5.56
CA GLU A 393 -27.66 14.67 4.52
C GLU A 393 -27.60 13.35 3.73
N CYS A 394 -27.40 13.46 2.42
CA CYS A 394 -27.19 12.35 1.49
C CYS A 394 -25.83 12.47 0.84
N PHE A 395 -24.97 11.48 1.05
CA PHE A 395 -23.64 11.39 0.42
C PHE A 395 -23.67 10.39 -0.73
N PHE A 396 -23.11 10.76 -1.87
CA PHE A 396 -23.14 9.96 -3.10
C PHE A 396 -21.80 9.28 -3.36
N TYR A 397 -21.86 7.99 -3.73
CA TYR A 397 -20.68 7.19 -4.04
C TYR A 397 -20.74 6.60 -5.43
N GLY A 398 -19.64 6.74 -6.17
CA GLY A 398 -19.42 6.07 -7.47
C GLY A 398 -18.74 4.70 -7.30
N VAL A 399 -18.45 4.28 -6.06
CA VAL A 399 -17.77 3.02 -5.71
C VAL A 399 -18.36 2.45 -4.42
N VAL A 400 -18.39 1.12 -4.28
CA VAL A 400 -18.75 0.45 -3.02
C VAL A 400 -17.48 -0.09 -2.38
N MET A 401 -16.78 0.79 -1.66
CA MET A 401 -15.54 0.51 -0.94
C MET A 401 -15.51 1.20 0.43
N GLY A 402 -14.69 0.69 1.35
CA GLY A 402 -14.58 1.27 2.68
C GLY A 402 -15.87 1.23 3.49
N VAL A 403 -16.70 0.23 3.24
CA VAL A 403 -17.96 0.02 3.94
C VAL A 403 -17.71 -0.74 5.22
N LYS A 404 -18.19 -0.22 6.36
CA LYS A 404 -17.97 -0.82 7.68
C LYS A 404 -19.22 -0.81 8.55
N GLN A 405 -19.29 -1.74 9.49
CA GLN A 405 -20.31 -1.73 10.53
C GLN A 405 -20.13 -0.50 11.43
N VAL A 406 -21.24 0.13 11.78
CA VAL A 406 -21.34 1.22 12.75
C VAL A 406 -22.47 0.90 13.74
N GLU A 407 -22.49 1.59 14.86
CA GLU A 407 -23.57 1.40 15.83
C GLU A 407 -24.94 1.72 15.22
N LYS A 408 -25.94 0.87 15.46
CA LYS A 408 -27.30 1.05 14.90
C LYS A 408 -27.95 2.38 15.29
N ARG A 409 -27.55 2.95 16.44
CA ARG A 409 -28.04 4.25 16.93
C ARG A 409 -27.41 5.46 16.22
N SER A 410 -26.45 5.24 15.31
CA SER A 410 -25.80 6.34 14.57
C SER A 410 -26.73 7.10 13.62
N GLY A 411 -27.92 6.57 13.31
CA GLY A 411 -28.84 7.16 12.34
C GLY A 411 -28.34 7.11 10.89
N LEU A 412 -27.29 6.32 10.63
CA LEU A 412 -26.69 6.14 9.30
C LEU A 412 -27.31 4.96 8.60
N ILE A 413 -27.73 5.15 7.36
CA ILE A 413 -28.28 4.13 6.46
C ILE A 413 -27.46 4.13 5.17
N TYR A 414 -26.74 3.05 4.92
CA TYR A 414 -26.03 2.87 3.66
C TYR A 414 -26.97 2.15 2.66
N MET A 415 -27.11 2.68 1.46
CA MET A 415 -27.95 2.12 0.43
C MET A 415 -27.11 1.82 -0.82
N VAL A 416 -27.21 0.61 -1.35
CA VAL A 416 -26.47 0.17 -2.57
C VAL A 416 -27.47 0.02 -3.71
N LYS A 417 -27.12 0.54 -4.88
CA LYS A 417 -27.92 0.43 -6.09
C LYS A 417 -27.71 -0.96 -6.71
N VAL A 418 -28.77 -1.74 -6.83
CA VAL A 418 -28.77 -3.10 -7.37
C VAL A 418 -29.75 -3.23 -8.54
N ALA A 419 -29.56 -4.25 -9.38
CA ALA A 419 -30.55 -4.57 -10.43
C ALA A 419 -31.86 -4.98 -9.80
N LYS A 420 -32.98 -4.56 -10.40
CA LYS A 420 -34.33 -4.87 -9.89
C LYS A 420 -34.57 -6.38 -9.87
N GLY A 421 -35.07 -6.89 -8.76
CA GLY A 421 -35.30 -8.32 -8.53
C GLY A 421 -34.13 -9.03 -7.83
N THR A 422 -33.08 -8.31 -7.47
CA THR A 422 -32.04 -8.81 -6.58
C THR A 422 -32.59 -8.94 -5.15
N GLN A 423 -32.71 -10.16 -4.66
CA GLN A 423 -33.19 -10.37 -3.29
C GLN A 423 -32.05 -10.30 -2.30
N ARG A 424 -32.24 -9.52 -1.24
CA ARG A 424 -31.34 -9.56 -0.07
C ARG A 424 -31.31 -10.98 0.47
N GLY A 425 -30.13 -11.58 0.56
CA GLY A 425 -29.96 -12.78 1.35
C GLY A 425 -30.46 -12.55 2.76
N ARG A 426 -31.67 -13.02 3.03
CA ARG A 426 -32.16 -13.11 4.40
C ARG A 426 -31.23 -14.09 5.15
N GLY A 427 -30.12 -13.60 5.65
CA GLY A 427 -29.40 -14.18 6.76
C GLY A 427 -30.26 -14.06 8.03
N LYS A 428 -31.55 -14.48 7.95
CA LYS A 428 -32.22 -15.00 9.13
C LYS A 428 -31.45 -16.27 9.51
N ARG A 429 -30.49 -16.16 10.41
CA ARG A 429 -30.30 -17.22 11.38
C ARG A 429 -31.61 -17.33 12.16
N ASN A 430 -32.64 -17.86 11.54
CA ASN A 430 -33.64 -18.61 12.25
C ASN A 430 -32.86 -19.83 12.76
N LEU A 431 -32.17 -19.65 13.89
CA LEU A 431 -32.02 -20.78 14.80
C LEU A 431 -33.42 -21.35 14.86
N LYS A 432 -33.61 -22.49 14.16
CA LYS A 432 -34.92 -23.14 14.10
C LYS A 432 -35.39 -23.20 15.54
N LYS A 433 -36.64 -22.82 15.80
CA LYS A 433 -37.19 -22.78 17.18
C LYS A 433 -36.83 -24.03 17.99
N TRP A 434 -36.70 -25.18 17.32
CA TRP A 434 -36.29 -26.45 17.95
C TRP A 434 -34.84 -26.41 18.49
N VAL A 435 -33.91 -25.66 17.91
CA VAL A 435 -32.51 -25.52 18.42
C VAL A 435 -32.50 -24.73 19.73
N LEU A 436 -33.32 -23.66 19.80
CA LEU A 436 -33.52 -22.89 21.06
C LEU A 436 -34.17 -23.78 22.13
N ILE A 437 -35.15 -24.62 21.75
CA ILE A 437 -35.79 -25.59 22.64
C ILE A 437 -34.76 -26.63 23.08
N LEU A 438 -33.93 -27.13 22.18
CA LEU A 438 -32.91 -28.15 22.48
C LEU A 438 -31.84 -27.61 23.44
N VAL A 439 -31.37 -26.37 23.22
CA VAL A 439 -30.44 -25.70 24.17
C VAL A 439 -31.11 -25.53 25.53
N GLY A 440 -32.37 -25.06 25.59
CA GLY A 440 -33.11 -24.93 26.86
C GLY A 440 -33.33 -26.27 27.58
N VAL A 441 -33.57 -27.37 26.85
CA VAL A 441 -33.71 -28.71 27.43
C VAL A 441 -32.36 -29.23 27.98
N VAL A 442 -31.26 -29.03 27.25
CA VAL A 442 -29.92 -29.42 27.71
C VAL A 442 -29.51 -28.64 28.96
N ASP A 443 -29.75 -27.33 28.97
CA ASP A 443 -29.46 -26.50 30.17
C ASP A 443 -30.34 -26.91 31.34
N GLY A 444 -31.62 -27.19 31.10
CA GLY A 444 -32.53 -27.74 32.15
C GLY A 444 -32.07 -29.07 32.72
N LEU A 445 -31.62 -29.99 31.88
CA LEU A 445 -31.08 -31.29 32.30
C LEU A 445 -29.80 -31.13 33.14
N ILE A 446 -28.90 -30.24 32.74
CA ILE A 446 -27.68 -29.94 33.50
C ILE A 446 -28.02 -29.41 34.89
N ILE A 447 -28.97 -28.48 34.96
CA ILE A 447 -29.44 -27.93 36.24
C ILE A 447 -30.01 -29.02 37.13
N VAL A 448 -30.88 -29.90 36.61
CA VAL A 448 -31.46 -31.02 37.37
C VAL A 448 -30.37 -31.99 37.86
N LEU A 449 -29.37 -32.32 37.02
CA LEU A 449 -28.27 -33.17 37.42
C LEU A 449 -27.40 -32.57 38.52
N VAL A 450 -27.10 -31.27 38.43
CA VAL A 450 -26.31 -30.56 39.44
C VAL A 450 -27.06 -30.50 40.79
N PHE A 451 -28.32 -30.06 40.75
CA PHE A 451 -29.12 -29.98 42.00
C PHE A 451 -29.49 -31.39 42.55
N GLY A 452 -29.80 -32.36 41.70
CA GLY A 452 -30.03 -33.73 42.10
C GLY A 452 -28.80 -34.38 42.70
N GLY A 453 -27.63 -34.17 42.08
CA GLY A 453 -26.34 -34.64 42.62
C GLY A 453 -25.99 -33.99 43.97
N LEU A 454 -26.26 -32.69 44.11
CA LEU A 454 -26.03 -31.96 45.35
C LEU A 454 -26.96 -32.45 46.47
N ALA A 455 -28.25 -32.61 46.17
CA ALA A 455 -29.24 -33.15 47.10
C ALA A 455 -28.89 -34.60 47.53
N TYR A 456 -28.53 -35.47 46.59
CA TYR A 456 -28.06 -36.82 46.86
C TYR A 456 -26.81 -36.84 47.77
N TYR A 457 -25.83 -35.95 47.45
CA TYR A 457 -24.62 -35.83 48.28
C TYR A 457 -24.96 -35.39 49.71
N LEU A 458 -25.85 -34.40 49.87
CA LEU A 458 -26.27 -33.91 51.18
C LEU A 458 -27.03 -34.97 51.98
N ILE A 459 -27.93 -35.77 51.34
CA ILE A 459 -28.66 -36.87 51.97
C ILE A 459 -27.67 -37.96 52.39
N ARG A 460 -26.74 -38.31 51.49
CA ARG A 460 -25.72 -39.33 51.82
C ARG A 460 -24.80 -38.89 52.97
N ARG A 461 -24.44 -37.59 52.99
CA ARG A 461 -23.65 -36.98 54.08
C ARG A 461 -24.42 -37.01 55.41
N ARG A 462 -25.74 -36.72 55.40
CA ARG A 462 -26.60 -36.80 56.59
C ARG A 462 -26.74 -38.27 57.10
N ARG A 463 -26.97 -39.24 56.21
CA ARG A 463 -27.01 -40.67 56.57
C ARG A 463 -25.69 -41.17 57.16
N LYS A 464 -24.53 -40.72 56.62
CA LYS A 464 -23.23 -41.04 57.22
C LYS A 464 -23.05 -40.45 58.64
N LYS A 465 -23.59 -39.27 58.90
CA LYS A 465 -23.54 -38.64 60.24
C LYS A 465 -24.48 -39.36 61.21
N SER A 466 -25.65 -39.80 60.74
CA SER A 466 -26.59 -40.59 61.62
C SER A 466 -25.99 -41.94 62.01
N LEU A 467 -25.34 -42.66 61.12
CA LEU A 467 -24.66 -43.90 61.39
C LEU A 467 -23.42 -43.76 62.30
N ALA A 468 -22.85 -42.55 62.40
CA ALA A 468 -21.73 -42.31 63.32
C ALA A 468 -22.17 -41.95 64.73
N CYS A 469 -23.47 -41.59 64.95
CA CYS A 469 -24.03 -41.35 66.25
C CYS A 469 -24.55 -42.63 66.95
N ASP A 470 -24.91 -43.68 66.14
CA ASP A 470 -25.36 -44.98 66.71
C ASP A 470 -24.24 -45.91 67.16
N ASN A 471 -23.00 -45.61 66.89
CA ASN A 471 -21.83 -46.41 67.32
C ASN A 471 -21.08 -45.77 68.52
N SER A 472 -21.67 -44.81 69.20
CA SER A 472 -21.07 -44.15 70.38
C SER A 472 -22.03 -44.14 71.61
N SER A 473 -22.88 -45.17 71.72
CA SER A 473 -23.64 -45.42 72.94
C SER A 473 -23.34 -46.86 73.47
#